data_e030e3b789978133baa152a7981428b4
#
_entry.id   e030e3b789978133baa152a7981428b4
#
_cell.length_a   1.000
_cell.length_b   1.000
_cell.length_c   1.000
_cell.angle_alpha   90.00
_cell.angle_beta   90.00
_cell.angle_gamma   90.00
#
_symmetry.space_group_name_H-M   'P 1'
#
loop_
_entity.id
_entity.type
_entity.pdbx_description
1 polymer ?
#
loop_
_entity_poly.entity_id
_entity_poly.type
_entity_poly.pdbx_seq_one_letter_code
_entity_poly.pdbx_strand_id
1 'polypeptide(L)'
;NISTCTTLDDEYRDYRLEKALLLSAFTVRLLLEANKLSDSFDSRNLQVDYYSAKRGAQESISPLNKRFIDERYFDLDKSTSSSISIRQLTNQLIHSAVVLMFSYDATNRVIGFFVASDKDYEKRLCYCSLKEWISVVEAVADDDIVYALIYKDPKTGKYITVKLAASDLKDSDAVLKYLEAKDLAPETLDVIRKELAFMVTEKSALPESAAELNDATSESPDA
;
A
#
# COMPACT_ATOMS: atom_id res chain seq x y z
N ASN A 1 -15.75 20.00 -12.94
CA ASN A 1 -16.61 20.82 -12.08
C ASN A 1 -16.48 20.28 -10.66
N ILE A 2 -15.68 20.96 -9.84
CA ILE A 2 -15.65 20.72 -8.38
C ILE A 2 -16.90 21.39 -7.84
N SER A 3 -17.94 20.59 -7.56
CA SER A 3 -19.19 21.09 -6.99
C SER A 3 -18.93 21.46 -5.53
N THR A 4 -19.07 22.74 -5.20
CA THR A 4 -18.84 23.30 -3.87
C THR A 4 -20.10 23.33 -2.98
N CYS A 5 -21.15 22.63 -3.36
CA CYS A 5 -22.36 22.53 -2.52
C CYS A 5 -22.33 21.20 -1.76
N THR A 6 -21.60 21.17 -0.66
CA THR A 6 -21.61 20.03 0.27
C THR A 6 -22.82 20.13 1.18
N THR A 7 -23.61 19.06 1.26
CA THR A 7 -24.62 18.88 2.31
C THR A 7 -23.92 18.46 3.61
N LEU A 8 -24.58 18.62 4.76
CA LEU A 8 -24.07 18.11 6.05
C LEU A 8 -23.77 16.60 5.99
N ASP A 9 -24.54 15.84 5.21
CA ASP A 9 -24.33 14.41 5.00
C ASP A 9 -23.04 14.13 4.20
N ASP A 10 -22.72 14.99 3.22
CA ASP A 10 -21.48 14.87 2.44
C ASP A 10 -20.26 15.18 3.31
N GLU A 11 -20.30 16.21 4.14
CA GLU A 11 -19.21 16.55 5.07
C GLU A 11 -18.97 15.42 6.09
N TYR A 12 -20.06 14.82 6.62
CA TYR A 12 -19.94 13.70 7.54
C TYR A 12 -19.37 12.45 6.88
N ARG A 13 -19.76 12.17 5.63
CA ARG A 13 -19.20 11.08 4.83
C ARG A 13 -17.70 11.28 4.61
N ASP A 14 -17.30 12.49 4.18
CA ASP A 14 -15.90 12.81 3.90
C ASP A 14 -15.04 12.68 5.16
N TYR A 15 -15.52 13.14 6.30
CA TYR A 15 -14.84 12.96 7.59
C TYR A 15 -14.62 11.47 7.92
N ARG A 16 -15.63 10.62 7.70
CA ARG A 16 -15.51 9.18 7.95
C ARG A 16 -14.51 8.53 7.01
N LEU A 17 -14.51 8.92 5.75
CA LEU A 17 -13.57 8.43 4.73
C LEU A 17 -12.14 8.89 5.04
N GLU A 18 -11.96 10.16 5.39
CA GLU A 18 -10.65 10.68 5.83
C GLU A 18 -10.10 9.89 7.01
N LYS A 19 -10.93 9.69 8.03
CA LYS A 19 -10.56 8.90 9.21
C LYS A 19 -10.18 7.46 8.84
N ALA A 20 -10.97 6.79 8.00
CA ALA A 20 -10.68 5.42 7.57
C ALA A 20 -9.39 5.34 6.76
N LEU A 21 -9.17 6.28 5.84
CA LEU A 21 -7.95 6.37 5.03
C LEU A 21 -6.71 6.60 5.90
N LEU A 22 -6.76 7.55 6.84
CA LEU A 22 -5.64 7.84 7.73
C LEU A 22 -5.33 6.68 8.68
N LEU A 23 -6.35 6.04 9.25
CA LEU A 23 -6.16 4.88 10.11
C LEU A 23 -5.56 3.69 9.36
N SER A 24 -6.03 3.41 8.14
CA SER A 24 -5.46 2.35 7.31
C SER A 24 -4.01 2.66 6.92
N ALA A 25 -3.70 3.91 6.53
CA ALA A 25 -2.34 4.33 6.20
C ALA A 25 -1.39 4.20 7.40
N PHE A 26 -1.84 4.60 8.58
CA PHE A 26 -1.08 4.46 9.82
C PHE A 26 -0.83 3.00 10.17
N THR A 27 -1.85 2.14 10.03
CA THR A 27 -1.73 0.70 10.28
C THR A 27 -0.74 0.04 9.31
N VAL A 28 -0.87 0.31 8.01
CA VAL A 28 0.07 -0.21 6.99
C VAL A 28 1.50 0.23 7.31
N ARG A 29 1.68 1.52 7.65
CA ARG A 29 2.99 2.06 8.00
C ARG A 29 3.59 1.39 9.24
N LEU A 30 2.79 1.21 10.29
CA LEU A 30 3.21 0.55 11.53
C LEU A 30 3.65 -0.90 11.27
N LEU A 31 2.89 -1.65 10.46
CA LEU A 31 3.23 -3.03 10.11
C LEU A 31 4.53 -3.11 9.30
N LEU A 32 4.75 -2.17 8.36
CA LEU A 32 6.00 -2.05 7.61
C LEU A 32 7.19 -1.76 8.53
N GLU A 33 7.05 -0.83 9.47
CA GLU A 33 8.11 -0.46 10.42
C GLU A 33 8.40 -1.55 11.45
N ALA A 34 7.36 -2.25 11.88
CA ALA A 34 7.47 -3.38 12.78
C ALA A 34 7.97 -4.67 12.07
N ASN A 35 8.27 -4.61 10.78
CA ASN A 35 8.66 -5.77 9.98
C ASN A 35 7.65 -6.93 10.05
N LYS A 36 6.36 -6.63 10.06
CA LYS A 36 5.24 -7.60 10.15
C LYS A 36 4.63 -7.95 8.79
N LEU A 37 5.20 -7.44 7.71
CA LEU A 37 4.80 -7.75 6.34
C LEU A 37 5.93 -8.43 5.59
N SER A 38 5.60 -9.17 4.54
CA SER A 38 6.55 -9.87 3.69
C SER A 38 7.45 -8.88 2.93
N ASP A 39 8.57 -9.37 2.45
CA ASP A 39 9.49 -8.55 1.65
C ASP A 39 8.91 -8.22 0.26
N SER A 40 8.09 -9.11 -0.28
CA SER A 40 7.36 -8.88 -1.54
C SER A 40 6.37 -7.73 -1.38
N PHE A 41 5.65 -7.67 -0.25
CA PHE A 41 4.76 -6.55 0.04
C PHE A 41 5.53 -5.23 0.18
N ASP A 42 6.63 -5.18 0.96
CA ASP A 42 7.41 -3.94 1.15
C ASP A 42 8.00 -3.41 -0.17
N SER A 43 8.24 -4.27 -1.15
CA SER A 43 8.76 -3.91 -2.47
C SER A 43 7.68 -3.41 -3.46
N ARG A 44 6.39 -3.50 -3.12
CA ARG A 44 5.29 -3.10 -4.03
C ARG A 44 5.28 -1.60 -4.26
N ASN A 45 4.97 -1.26 -5.51
CA ASN A 45 4.72 0.11 -5.92
C ASN A 45 3.28 0.25 -6.42
N LEU A 46 2.72 1.45 -6.24
CA LEU A 46 1.39 1.84 -6.67
C LEU A 46 1.47 2.78 -7.84
N GLN A 47 0.50 2.70 -8.74
CA GLN A 47 0.34 3.69 -9.80
C GLN A 47 -0.38 4.92 -9.26
N VAL A 48 0.20 6.07 -9.49
CA VAL A 48 -0.34 7.37 -9.07
C VAL A 48 -0.16 8.39 -10.18
N ASP A 49 -0.97 9.45 -10.12
CA ASP A 49 -0.81 10.59 -11.00
C ASP A 49 -0.34 11.81 -10.20
N TYR A 50 0.62 12.53 -10.75
CA TYR A 50 1.12 13.78 -10.17
C TYR A 50 0.66 14.99 -11.00
N TYR A 51 0.22 16.02 -10.31
CA TYR A 51 -0.16 17.32 -10.84
C TYR A 51 0.85 18.36 -10.35
N SER A 52 1.44 19.11 -11.26
CA SER A 52 2.47 20.10 -10.90
C SER A 52 1.87 21.30 -10.20
N ALA A 53 2.56 21.83 -9.19
CA ALA A 53 2.18 23.10 -8.59
C ALA A 53 2.46 24.25 -9.56
N LYS A 54 1.56 25.25 -9.61
CA LYS A 54 1.72 26.46 -10.39
C LYS A 54 2.68 27.42 -9.68
N ARG A 55 3.50 28.15 -10.43
CA ARG A 55 4.42 29.16 -9.88
C ARG A 55 3.65 30.23 -9.10
N GLY A 56 4.12 30.57 -7.90
CA GLY A 56 3.52 31.61 -7.06
C GLY A 56 2.27 31.20 -6.30
N ALA A 57 1.77 29.97 -6.49
CA ALA A 57 0.64 29.46 -5.72
C ALA A 57 0.94 29.35 -4.21
N GLN A 58 2.20 29.15 -3.88
CA GLN A 58 2.70 28.89 -2.53
C GLN A 58 2.49 30.07 -1.57
N GLU A 59 2.64 31.31 -2.04
CA GLU A 59 2.48 32.53 -1.24
C GLU A 59 1.01 32.82 -0.91
N SER A 60 0.10 32.17 -1.64
CA SER A 60 -1.35 32.38 -1.52
C SER A 60 -2.07 31.29 -0.72
N ILE A 61 -1.41 30.16 -0.42
CA ILE A 61 -2.03 29.07 0.35
C ILE A 61 -2.02 29.43 1.84
N SER A 62 -3.07 30.08 2.27
CA SER A 62 -3.34 30.29 3.70
C SER A 62 -3.47 28.93 4.42
N PRO A 63 -3.01 28.80 5.67
CA PRO A 63 -3.29 27.63 6.51
C PRO A 63 -4.76 27.23 6.58
N LEU A 64 -5.67 28.20 6.43
CA LEU A 64 -7.13 27.98 6.40
C LEU A 64 -7.62 27.41 5.07
N ASN A 65 -6.90 27.63 3.97
CA ASN A 65 -7.27 27.17 2.62
C ASN A 65 -6.55 25.87 2.19
N LYS A 66 -5.75 25.30 3.05
CA LYS A 66 -4.96 24.11 2.76
C LYS A 66 -5.79 22.85 2.43
N ARG A 67 -7.07 22.84 2.79
CA ARG A 67 -7.99 21.73 2.52
C ARG A 67 -8.67 21.79 1.15
N PHE A 68 -8.46 22.86 0.39
CA PHE A 68 -9.11 23.04 -0.89
C PHE A 68 -8.10 22.95 -2.01
N ILE A 69 -8.22 21.90 -2.83
CA ILE A 69 -7.51 21.81 -4.09
C ILE A 69 -8.18 22.78 -5.04
N ASP A 70 -7.40 23.76 -5.50
CA ASP A 70 -7.87 24.76 -6.41
C ASP A 70 -7.00 24.73 -7.67
N GLU A 71 -7.62 24.85 -8.84
CA GLU A 71 -6.93 25.01 -10.10
C GLU A 71 -5.94 26.19 -10.10
N ARG A 72 -6.11 27.13 -9.17
CA ARG A 72 -5.14 28.21 -8.95
C ARG A 72 -3.78 27.72 -8.47
N TYR A 73 -3.74 26.60 -7.74
CA TYR A 73 -2.53 26.09 -7.11
C TYR A 73 -1.86 24.96 -7.90
N PHE A 74 -2.65 24.14 -8.60
CA PHE A 74 -2.16 23.01 -9.35
C PHE A 74 -2.67 23.00 -10.78
N ASP A 75 -1.86 22.48 -11.71
CA ASP A 75 -2.24 22.27 -13.10
C ASP A 75 -3.03 20.95 -13.20
N LEU A 76 -4.33 21.02 -12.89
CA LEU A 76 -5.21 19.85 -12.85
C LEU A 76 -5.55 19.29 -14.25
N ASP A 77 -5.23 20.02 -15.32
CA ASP A 77 -5.46 19.57 -16.70
C ASP A 77 -4.39 18.59 -17.19
N LYS A 78 -3.21 18.57 -16.51
CA LYS A 78 -2.05 17.76 -16.93
C LYS A 78 -1.52 16.95 -15.78
N SER A 79 -1.81 15.65 -15.82
CA SER A 79 -1.18 14.69 -14.91
C SER A 79 0.04 14.03 -15.56
N THR A 80 0.94 13.56 -14.70
CA THR A 80 2.05 12.69 -15.07
C THR A 80 1.93 11.41 -14.28
N SER A 81 1.67 10.31 -14.99
CA SER A 81 1.60 8.98 -14.35
C SER A 81 2.99 8.56 -13.86
N SER A 82 3.04 8.00 -12.68
CA SER A 82 4.27 7.59 -12.00
C SER A 82 3.99 6.44 -11.06
N SER A 83 5.06 5.93 -10.46
CA SER A 83 5.01 4.87 -9.47
C SER A 83 5.53 5.39 -8.13
N ILE A 84 4.87 5.01 -7.05
CA ILE A 84 5.26 5.37 -5.67
C ILE A 84 5.26 4.13 -4.79
N SER A 85 6.24 3.99 -3.91
CA SER A 85 6.22 2.89 -2.94
C SER A 85 5.11 3.09 -1.90
N ILE A 86 4.58 1.98 -1.38
CA ILE A 86 3.57 2.02 -0.30
C ILE A 86 4.07 2.84 0.88
N ARG A 87 5.35 2.69 1.24
CA ARG A 87 6.00 3.44 2.32
C ARG A 87 6.00 4.96 2.06
N GLN A 88 6.22 5.39 0.83
CA GLN A 88 6.18 6.80 0.48
C GLN A 88 4.76 7.35 0.48
N LEU A 89 3.76 6.59 -0.05
CA LEU A 89 2.37 7.04 -0.04
C LEU A 89 1.79 7.12 1.38
N THR A 90 2.07 6.13 2.23
CA THR A 90 1.66 6.17 3.65
C THR A 90 2.28 7.35 4.38
N ASN A 91 3.54 7.70 4.09
CA ASN A 91 4.17 8.91 4.63
C ASN A 91 3.46 10.18 4.17
N GLN A 92 3.10 10.28 2.88
CA GLN A 92 2.35 11.44 2.39
C GLN A 92 0.99 11.56 3.08
N LEU A 93 0.27 10.44 3.28
CA LEU A 93 -1.01 10.42 3.99
C LEU A 93 -0.88 10.85 5.44
N ILE A 94 0.07 10.27 6.20
CA ILE A 94 0.28 10.58 7.61
C ILE A 94 0.67 12.06 7.81
N HIS A 95 1.43 12.62 6.87
CA HIS A 95 1.88 14.02 6.88
C HIS A 95 1.04 14.92 5.98
N SER A 96 -0.20 14.54 5.66
CA SER A 96 -1.11 15.26 4.76
C SER A 96 -1.81 16.47 5.42
N ALA A 97 -1.18 17.09 6.43
CA ALA A 97 -1.75 18.26 7.10
C ALA A 97 -2.10 19.42 6.14
N VAL A 98 -1.61 19.37 4.91
CA VAL A 98 -1.79 20.42 3.90
C VAL A 98 -2.94 20.13 2.96
N VAL A 99 -2.96 18.94 2.35
CA VAL A 99 -3.99 18.58 1.36
C VAL A 99 -4.35 17.10 1.52
N LEU A 100 -5.61 16.85 1.82
CA LEU A 100 -6.24 15.56 1.66
C LEU A 100 -7.68 15.80 1.21
N MET A 101 -8.01 15.40 -0.01
CA MET A 101 -9.35 15.58 -0.59
C MET A 101 -9.76 14.35 -1.39
N PHE A 102 -11.05 14.07 -1.42
CA PHE A 102 -11.60 12.98 -2.21
C PHE A 102 -12.02 13.43 -3.60
N SER A 103 -11.87 12.53 -4.56
CA SER A 103 -12.37 12.67 -5.93
C SER A 103 -13.61 11.81 -6.09
N TYR A 104 -14.61 12.34 -6.81
CA TYR A 104 -15.92 11.73 -7.00
C TYR A 104 -16.24 11.53 -8.47
N ASP A 105 -16.96 10.45 -8.79
CA ASP A 105 -17.54 10.23 -10.11
C ASP A 105 -18.85 11.03 -10.30
N ALA A 106 -19.43 10.92 -11.48
CA ALA A 106 -20.69 11.58 -11.81
C ALA A 106 -21.89 11.11 -10.96
N THR A 107 -21.76 9.98 -10.26
CA THR A 107 -22.79 9.41 -9.36
C THR A 107 -22.50 9.71 -7.90
N ASN A 108 -21.59 10.63 -7.60
CA ASN A 108 -21.16 11.04 -6.26
C ASN A 108 -20.52 9.90 -5.44
N ARG A 109 -19.87 8.93 -6.11
CA ARG A 109 -19.08 7.88 -5.45
C ARG A 109 -17.61 8.27 -5.44
N VAL A 110 -16.94 7.99 -4.33
CA VAL A 110 -15.49 8.22 -4.20
C VAL A 110 -14.73 7.28 -5.14
N ILE A 111 -13.91 7.85 -6.00
CA ILE A 111 -13.06 7.10 -6.94
C ILE A 111 -11.57 7.20 -6.62
N GLY A 112 -11.17 8.15 -5.78
CA GLY A 112 -9.79 8.36 -5.40
C GLY A 112 -9.64 9.50 -4.40
N PHE A 113 -8.40 9.82 -4.12
CA PHE A 113 -8.05 10.93 -3.26
C PHE A 113 -6.79 11.66 -3.75
N PHE A 114 -6.76 12.93 -3.46
CA PHE A 114 -5.59 13.78 -3.64
C PHE A 114 -4.87 13.96 -2.32
N VAL A 115 -3.56 13.90 -2.34
CA VAL A 115 -2.73 14.11 -1.15
C VAL A 115 -1.46 14.87 -1.48
N ALA A 116 -1.10 15.78 -0.59
CA ALA A 116 0.21 16.41 -0.58
C ALA A 116 0.69 16.59 0.86
N SER A 117 1.90 16.13 1.14
CA SER A 117 2.57 16.37 2.41
C SER A 117 3.09 17.80 2.51
N ASP A 118 3.46 18.23 3.71
CA ASP A 118 4.10 19.53 3.97
C ASP A 118 5.34 19.79 3.10
N LYS A 119 6.02 18.73 2.65
CA LYS A 119 7.23 18.83 1.82
C LYS A 119 6.96 18.86 0.32
N ASP A 120 5.81 18.30 -0.10
CA ASP A 120 5.50 18.08 -1.51
C ASP A 120 4.49 19.09 -2.08
N TYR A 121 3.64 19.72 -1.24
CA TYR A 121 2.56 20.59 -1.71
C TYR A 121 3.04 21.78 -2.56
N GLU A 122 4.28 22.23 -2.34
CA GLU A 122 4.90 23.30 -3.12
C GLU A 122 5.36 22.86 -4.51
N LYS A 123 5.44 21.58 -4.75
CA LYS A 123 5.98 21.00 -5.99
C LYS A 123 4.91 20.29 -6.79
N ARG A 124 4.10 19.49 -6.13
CA ARG A 124 3.17 18.57 -6.78
C ARG A 124 2.08 18.10 -5.83
N LEU A 125 0.97 17.70 -6.43
CA LEU A 125 -0.16 17.02 -5.82
C LEU A 125 -0.18 15.57 -6.32
N CYS A 126 -0.31 14.61 -5.43
CA CYS A 126 -0.43 13.20 -5.76
C CYS A 126 -1.91 12.81 -5.78
N TYR A 127 -2.34 12.13 -6.83
CA TYR A 127 -3.63 11.46 -6.91
C TYR A 127 -3.43 9.94 -6.86
N CYS A 128 -4.16 9.29 -5.97
CA CYS A 128 -4.22 7.83 -5.88
C CYS A 128 -5.67 7.38 -6.05
N SER A 129 -5.91 6.42 -6.94
CA SER A 129 -7.25 5.84 -7.06
C SER A 129 -7.61 5.06 -5.80
N LEU A 130 -8.89 5.08 -5.42
CA LEU A 130 -9.36 4.31 -4.27
C LEU A 130 -9.16 2.80 -4.49
N LYS A 131 -9.27 2.34 -5.74
CA LYS A 131 -9.01 0.95 -6.12
C LYS A 131 -7.57 0.52 -5.79
N GLU A 132 -6.59 1.37 -6.13
CA GLU A 132 -5.17 1.10 -5.80
C GLU A 132 -4.96 1.02 -4.29
N TRP A 133 -5.56 1.95 -3.53
CA TRP A 133 -5.43 1.94 -2.08
C TRP A 133 -6.11 0.73 -1.43
N ILE A 134 -7.32 0.37 -1.88
CA ILE A 134 -8.02 -0.83 -1.39
C ILE A 134 -7.17 -2.08 -1.65
N SER A 135 -6.55 -2.19 -2.83
CA SER A 135 -5.67 -3.34 -3.15
C SER A 135 -4.47 -3.46 -2.20
N VAL A 136 -4.00 -2.34 -1.62
CA VAL A 136 -2.96 -2.36 -0.58
C VAL A 136 -3.51 -2.94 0.71
N VAL A 137 -4.69 -2.47 1.14
CA VAL A 137 -5.31 -2.91 2.41
C VAL A 137 -5.68 -4.40 2.35
N GLU A 138 -6.23 -4.86 1.23
CA GLU A 138 -6.52 -6.27 0.96
C GLU A 138 -5.23 -7.10 0.99
N ALA A 139 -4.19 -6.64 0.31
CA ALA A 139 -2.90 -7.34 0.31
C ALA A 139 -2.25 -7.40 1.70
N VAL A 140 -2.46 -6.40 2.57
CA VAL A 140 -2.02 -6.47 3.98
C VAL A 140 -2.81 -7.52 4.74
N ALA A 141 -4.12 -7.64 4.49
CA ALA A 141 -4.95 -8.64 5.16
C ALA A 141 -4.57 -10.07 4.76
N ASP A 142 -4.09 -10.24 3.51
CA ASP A 142 -3.72 -11.54 2.95
C ASP A 142 -2.23 -11.88 3.10
N ASP A 143 -1.42 -10.97 3.68
CA ASP A 143 0.04 -11.10 3.78
C ASP A 143 0.46 -11.91 5.01
N ASP A 144 0.15 -13.21 4.99
CA ASP A 144 0.57 -14.15 6.03
C ASP A 144 2.03 -14.56 5.81
N ILE A 145 2.94 -14.12 6.69
CA ILE A 145 4.34 -14.56 6.68
C ILE A 145 4.41 -16.00 7.16
N VAL A 146 4.70 -16.91 6.25
CA VAL A 146 4.83 -18.35 6.53
C VAL A 146 6.27 -18.82 6.64
N TYR A 147 7.22 -17.98 6.20
CA TYR A 147 8.63 -18.29 6.25
C TYR A 147 9.47 -17.05 6.54
N ALA A 148 10.41 -17.16 7.46
CA ALA A 148 11.38 -16.13 7.77
C ALA A 148 12.77 -16.74 7.88
N LEU A 149 13.69 -16.30 7.03
CA LEU A 149 15.11 -16.67 7.07
C LEU A 149 15.91 -15.51 7.66
N ILE A 150 16.70 -15.79 8.69
CA ILE A 150 17.65 -14.85 9.26
C ILE A 150 19.06 -15.38 9.02
N TYR A 151 19.89 -14.60 8.32
CA TYR A 151 21.27 -14.97 8.08
C TYR A 151 22.20 -13.78 8.29
N LYS A 152 23.48 -14.08 8.54
CA LYS A 152 24.52 -13.05 8.68
C LYS A 152 25.17 -12.82 7.32
N ASP A 153 25.05 -11.63 6.79
CA ASP A 153 25.74 -11.26 5.55
C ASP A 153 27.26 -11.30 5.76
N PRO A 154 27.99 -12.13 5.03
CA PRO A 154 29.44 -12.26 5.18
C PRO A 154 30.20 -11.00 4.77
N LYS A 155 29.64 -10.16 3.88
CA LYS A 155 30.28 -8.92 3.41
C LYS A 155 30.18 -7.81 4.45
N THR A 156 28.99 -7.62 5.05
CA THR A 156 28.71 -6.51 5.96
C THR A 156 28.73 -6.91 7.44
N GLY A 157 28.66 -8.18 7.74
CA GLY A 157 28.55 -8.73 9.09
C GLY A 157 27.19 -8.47 9.75
N LYS A 158 26.23 -7.87 9.04
CA LYS A 158 24.87 -7.56 9.54
C LYS A 158 23.95 -8.75 9.37
N TYR A 159 22.98 -8.89 10.27
CA TYR A 159 21.88 -9.83 10.08
C TYR A 159 20.88 -9.27 9.07
N ILE A 160 20.54 -10.09 8.08
CA ILE A 160 19.49 -9.83 7.10
C ILE A 160 18.36 -10.81 7.37
N THR A 161 17.14 -10.32 7.32
CA THR A 161 15.94 -11.15 7.41
C THR A 161 15.22 -11.12 6.07
N VAL A 162 14.88 -12.30 5.56
CA VAL A 162 14.02 -12.49 4.39
C VAL A 162 12.70 -13.06 4.88
N LYS A 163 11.58 -12.46 4.51
CA LYS A 163 10.24 -12.85 4.93
C LYS A 163 9.40 -13.14 3.70
N LEU A 164 8.82 -14.33 3.64
CA LEU A 164 8.00 -14.77 2.52
C LEU A 164 6.57 -15.03 3.00
N ALA A 165 5.61 -14.49 2.25
CA ALA A 165 4.20 -14.80 2.44
C ALA A 165 3.83 -16.13 1.78
N ALA A 166 2.67 -16.68 2.14
CA ALA A 166 2.14 -17.90 1.52
C ALA A 166 1.94 -17.74 0.00
N SER A 167 1.62 -16.53 -0.46
CA SER A 167 1.50 -16.21 -1.89
C SER A 167 2.84 -16.27 -2.62
N ASP A 168 3.93 -15.88 -1.97
CA ASP A 168 5.28 -15.89 -2.59
C ASP A 168 5.75 -17.33 -2.91
N LEU A 169 5.39 -18.29 -2.06
CA LEU A 169 5.74 -19.68 -2.24
C LEU A 169 5.05 -20.37 -3.44
N LYS A 170 4.06 -19.71 -4.06
CA LYS A 170 3.41 -20.22 -5.28
C LYS A 170 4.25 -19.97 -6.54
N ASP A 171 5.16 -19.00 -6.48
CA ASP A 171 6.06 -18.62 -7.58
C ASP A 171 7.51 -18.55 -7.05
N SER A 172 8.12 -19.73 -6.91
CA SER A 172 9.50 -19.86 -6.43
C SER A 172 10.52 -19.12 -7.32
N ASP A 173 10.25 -18.99 -8.61
CA ASP A 173 11.16 -18.32 -9.55
C ASP A 173 11.13 -16.81 -9.33
N ALA A 174 9.95 -16.23 -9.07
CA ALA A 174 9.82 -14.82 -8.71
C ALA A 174 10.54 -14.50 -7.40
N VAL A 175 10.42 -15.39 -6.40
CA VAL A 175 11.14 -15.26 -5.11
C VAL A 175 12.64 -15.30 -5.32
N LEU A 176 13.15 -16.27 -6.09
CA LEU A 176 14.58 -16.38 -6.36
C LEU A 176 15.11 -15.14 -7.08
N LYS A 177 14.41 -14.67 -8.10
CA LYS A 177 14.77 -13.46 -8.82
C LYS A 177 14.79 -12.22 -7.92
N TYR A 178 13.84 -12.10 -7.01
CA TYR A 178 13.80 -11.04 -6.00
C TYR A 178 15.03 -11.12 -5.06
N LEU A 179 15.39 -12.31 -4.62
CA LEU A 179 16.54 -12.54 -3.72
C LEU A 179 17.88 -12.30 -4.44
N GLU A 180 17.98 -12.66 -5.72
CA GLU A 180 19.15 -12.36 -6.56
C GLU A 180 19.38 -10.84 -6.70
N ALA A 181 18.29 -10.07 -6.83
CA ALA A 181 18.35 -8.61 -6.89
C ALA A 181 18.83 -7.95 -5.58
N LYS A 182 18.85 -8.69 -4.45
CA LYS A 182 19.36 -8.20 -3.17
C LYS A 182 20.88 -8.35 -2.99
N ASP A 183 21.62 -8.75 -4.03
CA ASP A 183 23.09 -8.94 -4.00
C ASP A 183 23.57 -9.85 -2.86
N LEU A 184 22.81 -10.93 -2.61
CA LEU A 184 23.15 -11.92 -1.59
C LEU A 184 24.38 -12.72 -2.00
N ALA A 185 25.15 -13.20 -1.01
CA ALA A 185 26.25 -14.10 -1.29
C ALA A 185 25.76 -15.40 -1.98
N PRO A 186 26.48 -15.94 -2.99
CA PRO A 186 26.05 -17.12 -3.73
C PRO A 186 25.71 -18.31 -2.84
N GLU A 187 26.50 -18.51 -1.77
CA GLU A 187 26.30 -19.60 -0.80
C GLU A 187 24.97 -19.45 -0.06
N THR A 188 24.57 -18.20 0.22
CA THR A 188 23.29 -17.89 0.86
C THR A 188 22.13 -18.16 -0.09
N LEU A 189 22.25 -17.76 -1.35
CA LEU A 189 21.25 -18.04 -2.38
C LEU A 189 21.06 -19.55 -2.58
N ASP A 190 22.13 -20.34 -2.54
CA ASP A 190 22.06 -21.80 -2.67
C ASP A 190 21.35 -22.47 -1.48
N VAL A 191 21.54 -21.96 -0.26
CA VAL A 191 20.79 -22.42 0.91
C VAL A 191 19.30 -22.11 0.73
N ILE A 192 18.97 -20.88 0.36
CA ILE A 192 17.56 -20.45 0.18
C ILE A 192 16.89 -21.26 -0.95
N ARG A 193 17.57 -21.51 -2.06
CA ARG A 193 17.04 -22.34 -3.14
C ARG A 193 16.70 -23.76 -2.68
N LYS A 194 17.55 -24.39 -1.87
CA LYS A 194 17.30 -25.71 -1.33
C LYS A 194 16.09 -25.73 -0.38
N GLU A 195 16.01 -24.73 0.50
CA GLU A 195 14.88 -24.59 1.42
C GLU A 195 13.56 -24.34 0.68
N LEU A 196 13.54 -23.45 -0.32
CA LEU A 196 12.36 -23.19 -1.15
C LEU A 196 11.92 -24.44 -1.90
N ALA A 197 12.86 -25.18 -2.51
CA ALA A 197 12.55 -26.42 -3.22
C ALA A 197 11.94 -27.48 -2.29
N PHE A 198 12.44 -27.60 -1.07
CA PHE A 198 11.90 -28.49 -0.05
C PHE A 198 10.47 -28.12 0.33
N MET A 199 10.20 -26.83 0.62
CA MET A 199 8.87 -26.35 1.01
C MET A 199 7.82 -26.53 -0.10
N VAL A 200 8.19 -26.29 -1.37
CA VAL A 200 7.28 -26.49 -2.51
C VAL A 200 6.93 -27.98 -2.64
N THR A 201 7.89 -28.88 -2.39
CA THR A 201 7.68 -30.32 -2.47
C THR A 201 6.78 -30.86 -1.34
N GLU A 202 6.97 -30.40 -0.09
CA GLU A 202 6.13 -30.77 1.02
C GLU A 202 4.67 -30.31 0.87
N LYS A 203 4.47 -29.08 0.34
CA LYS A 203 3.14 -28.52 0.14
C LYS A 203 2.34 -29.28 -0.93
N SER A 204 3.01 -29.85 -1.93
CA SER A 204 2.38 -30.70 -2.95
C SER A 204 2.03 -32.11 -2.42
N ALA A 205 2.59 -32.51 -1.28
CA ALA A 205 2.36 -33.80 -0.66
C ALA A 205 1.23 -33.81 0.40
N LEU A 206 0.72 -32.62 0.80
CA LEU A 206 -0.41 -32.55 1.73
C LEU A 206 -1.73 -32.83 0.97
N PRO A 207 -2.54 -33.82 1.40
CA PRO A 207 -3.82 -34.10 0.74
C PRO A 207 -4.79 -32.93 0.93
N GLU A 208 -5.54 -32.59 -0.14
CA GLU A 208 -6.57 -31.54 -0.17
C GLU A 208 -7.74 -31.73 0.84
N SER A 209 -7.73 -32.82 1.63
CA SER A 209 -8.82 -33.21 2.52
C SER A 209 -9.01 -32.35 3.79
N ALA A 210 -8.17 -31.34 4.04
CA ALA A 210 -8.32 -30.48 5.22
C ALA A 210 -9.21 -29.24 4.99
N ALA A 211 -9.58 -28.92 3.76
CA ALA A 211 -10.37 -27.74 3.44
C ALA A 211 -11.89 -27.97 3.53
N GLU A 212 -12.37 -29.23 3.51
CA GLU A 212 -13.80 -29.53 3.48
C GLU A 212 -14.45 -29.68 4.87
N LEU A 213 -13.70 -29.62 5.97
CA LEU A 213 -14.24 -29.87 7.31
C LEU A 213 -14.89 -28.66 8.00
N ASN A 214 -14.77 -27.46 7.43
CA ASN A 214 -15.32 -26.24 8.05
C ASN A 214 -16.70 -25.79 7.53
N ASP A 215 -17.26 -26.46 6.52
CA ASP A 215 -18.57 -26.07 5.93
C ASP A 215 -19.78 -26.86 6.49
N ALA A 216 -19.54 -27.80 7.39
CA ALA A 216 -20.59 -28.73 7.85
C ALA A 216 -21.25 -28.33 9.17
N THR A 217 -21.03 -27.15 9.75
CA THR A 217 -21.58 -26.76 11.07
C THR A 217 -22.47 -25.52 11.06
N SER A 218 -23.11 -25.17 9.94
CA SER A 218 -24.10 -24.08 9.90
C SER A 218 -25.53 -24.51 9.60
N GLU A 219 -25.95 -25.69 10.06
CA GLU A 219 -27.39 -25.98 10.14
C GLU A 219 -27.87 -25.77 11.58
N SER A 220 -28.51 -24.64 11.81
CA SER A 220 -29.31 -24.36 13.01
C SER A 220 -30.61 -25.12 12.89
N PRO A 221 -31.04 -25.90 13.90
CA PRO A 221 -32.40 -26.37 13.94
C PRO A 221 -33.32 -25.29 14.51
N ASP A 222 -34.29 -24.86 13.70
CA ASP A 222 -35.47 -24.14 14.17
C ASP A 222 -36.24 -25.01 15.18
N ALA A 223 -36.54 -24.44 16.33
CA ALA A 223 -37.66 -24.76 17.19
C ALA A 223 -37.98 -23.57 18.12
#